data_92e2536adbbc19f0a08f3f438d799e45
#
_entry.id   92e2536adbbc19f0a08f3f438d799e45
#
_cell.length_a   1.000
_cell.length_b   1.000
_cell.length_c   1.000
_cell.angle_alpha   90.00
_cell.angle_beta   90.00
_cell.angle_gamma   90.00
#
_symmetry.space_group_name_H-M   'P 1'
#
loop_
_entity.id
_entity.type
_entity.pdbx_description
1 polymer ?
#
loop_
_entity_poly.entity_id
_entity_poly.type
_entity_poly.pdbx_seq_one_letter_code
_entity_poly.pdbx_strand_id
1 'polypeptide(L)' 'MYKTGEIYEIMAQFEKDVKSIPAYSGSLTREAKGESGQWEHYAYYCDGQTNVLFLAYLWGHAHGRCYERNQ' A
#
# COMPACT_ATOMS: atom_id res chain seq x y z
N MET A 1 10.14 -6.44 7.95
CA MET A 1 9.38 -6.51 6.70
C MET A 1 8.04 -7.19 6.94
N TYR A 2 7.01 -6.75 6.23
CA TYR A 2 5.67 -7.29 6.44
C TYR A 2 5.52 -8.68 5.80
N LYS A 3 4.79 -9.54 6.48
CA LYS A 3 4.39 -10.81 5.91
C LYS A 3 3.29 -10.58 4.86
N THR A 4 3.12 -11.56 3.96
CA THR A 4 2.12 -11.42 2.89
C THR A 4 0.72 -11.14 3.42
N GLY A 5 0.30 -11.82 4.50
CA GLY A 5 -1.00 -11.59 5.09
C GLY A 5 -1.17 -10.17 5.61
N GLU A 6 -0.12 -9.62 6.21
CA GLU A 6 -0.14 -8.25 6.70
C GLU A 6 -0.23 -7.25 5.55
N ILE A 7 0.48 -7.53 4.44
CA ILE A 7 0.42 -6.68 3.25
C ILE A 7 -1.01 -6.63 2.71
N TYR A 8 -1.70 -7.76 2.65
CA TYR A 8 -3.10 -7.77 2.19
C TYR A 8 -3.99 -6.89 3.04
N GLU A 9 -3.82 -6.94 4.34
CA GLU A 9 -4.62 -6.11 5.24
C GLU A 9 -4.32 -4.63 5.04
N ILE A 10 -3.05 -4.29 4.89
CA ILE A 10 -2.65 -2.91 4.66
C ILE A 10 -3.15 -2.42 3.31
N MET A 11 -3.10 -3.27 2.27
CA MET A 11 -3.63 -2.92 0.95
C MET A 11 -5.13 -2.66 1.02
N ALA A 12 -5.87 -3.50 1.74
CA ALA A 12 -7.31 -3.32 1.89
C ALA A 12 -7.63 -1.99 2.56
N GLN A 13 -6.90 -1.64 3.61
CA GLN A 13 -7.11 -0.38 4.30
C GLN A 13 -6.71 0.80 3.43
N PHE A 14 -5.60 0.68 2.72
CA PHE A 14 -5.14 1.71 1.79
C PHE A 14 -6.19 1.98 0.72
N GLU A 15 -6.73 0.92 0.12
CA GLU A 15 -7.72 1.06 -0.95
C GLU A 15 -8.98 1.74 -0.42
N LYS A 16 -9.39 1.41 0.78
CA LYS A 16 -10.53 2.04 1.42
C LYS A 16 -10.28 3.53 1.65
N ASP A 17 -9.09 3.85 2.16
CA ASP A 17 -8.74 5.23 2.45
C ASP A 17 -8.64 6.06 1.18
N VAL A 18 -8.02 5.51 0.13
CA VAL A 18 -7.87 6.21 -1.15
C VAL A 18 -9.23 6.47 -1.80
N LYS A 19 -10.15 5.52 -1.70
CA LYS A 19 -11.49 5.69 -2.26
C LYS A 19 -12.24 6.84 -1.61
N SER A 20 -11.85 7.25 -0.41
CA SER A 20 -12.47 8.37 0.27
C SER A 20 -11.94 9.72 -0.22
N ILE A 21 -10.92 9.72 -1.08
CA ILE A 21 -10.36 10.94 -1.66
C ILE A 21 -11.09 11.25 -2.96
N PRO A 22 -11.96 12.28 -3.02
CA PRO A 22 -12.82 12.50 -4.19
C PRO A 22 -12.06 12.77 -5.48
N ALA A 23 -10.89 13.38 -5.39
CA ALA A 23 -10.12 13.77 -6.58
C ALA A 23 -9.22 12.66 -7.12
N TYR A 24 -9.10 11.56 -6.41
CA TYR A 24 -8.19 10.51 -6.85
C TYR A 24 -8.87 9.59 -7.87
N SER A 25 -8.25 9.44 -9.04
CA SER A 25 -8.79 8.62 -10.11
C SER A 25 -7.86 7.51 -10.56
N GLY A 26 -6.77 7.27 -9.84
CA GLY A 26 -5.84 6.20 -10.18
C GLY A 26 -6.44 4.81 -10.02
N SER A 27 -5.94 3.87 -10.79
CA SER A 27 -6.38 2.48 -10.72
C SER A 27 -5.88 1.82 -9.43
N LEU A 28 -6.74 1.03 -8.80
CA LEU A 28 -6.38 0.24 -7.61
C LEU A 28 -6.15 -1.22 -7.96
N THR A 29 -5.92 -1.52 -9.23
CA THR A 29 -5.62 -2.88 -9.67
C THR A 29 -4.27 -3.32 -9.12
N ARG A 30 -4.27 -4.41 -8.39
CA ARG A 30 -3.06 -4.95 -7.80
C ARG A 30 -2.21 -5.65 -8.84
N GLU A 31 -0.88 -5.50 -8.71
CA GLU A 31 0.06 -6.17 -9.59
C GLU A 31 0.10 -7.66 -9.29
N ALA A 32 0.46 -8.45 -10.30
CA ALA A 32 0.60 -9.89 -10.13
C ALA A 32 1.81 -10.20 -9.24
N LYS A 33 1.65 -11.22 -8.40
CA LYS A 33 2.77 -11.70 -7.60
C LYS A 33 3.77 -12.43 -8.48
N GLY A 34 5.05 -12.41 -8.05
CA GLY A 34 6.08 -13.17 -8.72
C GLY A 34 6.00 -14.65 -8.41
N GLU A 35 6.97 -15.40 -8.92
CA GLU A 35 7.03 -16.86 -8.74
C GLU A 35 7.14 -17.26 -7.28
N SER A 36 7.71 -16.39 -6.44
CA SER A 36 7.84 -16.64 -5.01
C SER A 36 6.51 -16.55 -4.27
N GLY A 37 5.43 -16.12 -4.95
CA GLY A 37 4.15 -15.89 -4.31
C GLY A 37 4.08 -14.55 -3.60
N GLN A 38 5.04 -13.69 -3.85
CA GLN A 38 5.10 -12.36 -3.24
C GLN A 38 5.32 -11.30 -4.33
N TRP A 39 4.96 -10.06 -4.02
CA TRP A 39 5.23 -8.94 -4.91
C TRP A 39 6.73 -8.67 -4.94
N GLU A 40 7.27 -8.47 -6.13
CA GLU A 40 8.68 -8.24 -6.34
C GLU A 40 8.94 -6.79 -6.71
N HIS A 41 10.14 -6.31 -6.38
CA HIS A 41 10.58 -4.96 -6.72
C HIS A 41 9.66 -3.86 -6.22
N TYR A 42 8.97 -4.13 -5.11
CA TYR A 42 8.04 -3.16 -4.50
C TYR A 42 6.94 -2.71 -5.47
N ALA A 43 6.57 -3.57 -6.40
CA ALA A 43 5.50 -3.30 -7.36
C ALA A 43 4.21 -3.97 -6.89
N TYR A 44 3.42 -3.24 -6.12
CA TYR A 44 2.18 -3.77 -5.54
C TYR A 44 0.95 -3.45 -6.39
N TYR A 45 0.99 -2.36 -7.15
CA TYR A 45 -0.13 -1.92 -7.97
C TYR A 45 0.33 -1.68 -9.40
N CYS A 46 -0.57 -1.95 -10.35
CA CYS A 46 -0.26 -1.76 -11.77
C CYS A 46 -0.08 -0.29 -12.13
N ASP A 47 -0.88 0.58 -11.51
CA ASP A 47 -0.77 2.02 -11.72
C ASP A 47 0.44 2.54 -10.94
N GLY A 48 1.37 3.21 -11.64
CA GLY A 48 2.60 3.69 -11.02
C GLY A 48 2.37 4.73 -9.94
N GLN A 49 1.41 5.63 -10.15
CA GLN A 49 1.08 6.64 -9.15
C GLN A 49 0.46 6.01 -7.92
N THR A 50 -0.44 5.07 -8.12
CA THR A 50 -1.05 4.33 -7.02
C THR A 50 0.01 3.56 -6.24
N ASN A 51 0.96 2.95 -6.96
CA ASN A 51 2.01 2.20 -6.30
C ASN A 51 2.91 3.09 -5.45
N VAL A 52 3.28 4.26 -5.97
CA VAL A 52 4.08 5.21 -5.20
C VAL A 52 3.32 5.67 -3.95
N LEU A 53 2.04 5.95 -4.10
CA LEU A 53 1.19 6.34 -2.97
C LEU A 53 1.12 5.22 -1.94
N PHE A 54 1.00 3.98 -2.40
CA PHE A 54 0.97 2.84 -1.49
C PHE A 54 2.30 2.66 -0.76
N LEU A 55 3.42 2.85 -1.45
CA LEU A 55 4.73 2.76 -0.81
C LEU A 55 4.87 3.80 0.29
N ALA A 56 4.39 5.03 0.04
CA ALA A 56 4.38 6.07 1.05
C ALA A 56 3.46 5.71 2.22
N TYR A 57 2.30 5.14 1.92
CA TYR A 57 1.35 4.69 2.93
C TYR A 57 1.96 3.58 3.79
N LEU A 58 2.62 2.63 3.15
CA LEU A 58 3.27 1.52 3.82
C LEU A 58 4.39 2.02 4.75
N TRP A 59 5.17 2.96 4.26
CA TRP A 59 6.22 3.60 5.06
C TRP A 59 5.63 4.29 6.28
N GLY A 60 4.57 5.08 6.07
CA GLY A 60 3.89 5.78 7.15
C GLY A 60 3.27 4.81 8.16
N HIS A 61 2.74 3.68 7.68
CA HIS A 61 2.18 2.67 8.55
C HIS A 61 3.26 2.07 9.45
N ALA A 62 4.45 1.82 8.89
CA ALA A 62 5.55 1.26 9.65
C ALA A 62 6.07 2.22 10.72
N HIS A 63 6.07 3.52 10.42
CA HIS A 63 6.66 4.54 11.31
C HIS A 63 5.62 5.39 12.02
N GLY A 64 4.37 5.33 11.60
CA GLY A 64 3.31 6.19 12.10
C GLY A 64 3.04 6.05 13.58
N ARG A 65 3.24 4.87 14.13
CA ARG A 65 3.03 4.66 15.56
C ARG A 65 3.90 5.57 16.41
N CYS A 66 5.17 5.67 16.04
CA CYS A 66 6.09 6.53 16.79
C CYS A 66 5.67 7.98 16.67
N TYR A 67 5.27 8.39 15.48
CA TYR A 67 4.81 9.75 15.22
C TYR A 67 3.56 10.07 16.03
N GLU A 68 2.58 9.20 15.98
CA GLU A 68 1.31 9.40 16.67
C GLU A 68 1.49 9.43 18.18
N ARG A 69 2.39 8.62 18.72
CA ARG A 69 2.66 8.59 20.15
C ARG A 69 3.29 9.88 20.66
N ASN A 70 3.96 10.58 19.79
CA ASN A 70 4.62 11.83 20.14
C ASN A 70 3.70 13.04 20.06
N GLN A 71 2.49 12.83 19.59
CA GLN A 71 1.47 13.84 19.55
C GLN A 71 0.59 13.73 20.80
#